data_c87287efe3d7eff19ae507be632337a6
#
_entry.id   c87287efe3d7eff19ae507be632337a6
#
_cell.length_a   1.000
_cell.length_b   1.000
_cell.length_c   1.000
_cell.angle_alpha   90.00
_cell.angle_beta   90.00
_cell.angle_gamma   90.00
#
_symmetry.space_group_name_H-M   'P 1'
#
loop_
_entity.id
_entity.type
_entity.pdbx_description
1 polymer ?
#
loop_
_entity_poly.entity_id
_entity_poly.type
_entity_poly.pdbx_seq_one_letter_code
_entity_poly.pdbx_strand_id
1 'polypeptide(L)'
;GVNILTNLYKNIRANAFKFQMMAYISRLSLLRKAVKDPKIKLIITERSVETDRNVFAKMLYDTGDISHDEFQIYTLWFDEFLTDVPLSGIVYIHASPDVCVERIHKRARAGETIQPAYIERCHTYHEDWIRGRNCPLLELPANEDMDQSPMVMSERMERITEFIRGLLVRDAADAVADAATE
;
A
#
# COMPACT_ATOMS: atom_id res chain seq x y z
N GLY A 1 2.24 -21.29 -14.30
CA GLY A 1 1.29 -20.17 -14.22
C GLY A 1 1.80 -18.98 -15.01
N VAL A 2 0.90 -18.14 -15.51
CA VAL A 2 1.27 -16.92 -16.25
C VAL A 2 1.87 -15.92 -15.26
N ASN A 3 3.11 -15.46 -15.53
CA ASN A 3 3.70 -14.39 -14.74
C ASN A 3 3.13 -13.03 -15.20
N ILE A 4 2.09 -12.55 -14.51
CA ILE A 4 1.38 -11.32 -14.87
C ILE A 4 2.26 -10.07 -14.77
N LEU A 5 3.24 -10.07 -13.87
CA LEU A 5 4.22 -8.98 -13.72
C LEU A 5 5.14 -8.90 -14.95
N THR A 6 5.63 -10.04 -15.43
CA THR A 6 6.42 -10.09 -16.67
C THR A 6 5.63 -9.58 -17.86
N ASN A 7 4.33 -9.88 -17.94
CA ASN A 7 3.47 -9.38 -19.01
C ASN A 7 3.25 -7.86 -18.91
N LEU A 8 3.12 -7.32 -17.69
CA LEU A 8 3.04 -5.88 -17.46
C LEU A 8 4.26 -5.17 -18.05
N TYR A 9 5.48 -5.62 -17.71
CA TYR A 9 6.72 -4.99 -18.20
C TYR A 9 6.92 -5.13 -19.72
N LYS A 10 6.39 -6.18 -20.34
CA LYS A 10 6.45 -6.35 -21.81
C LYS A 10 5.59 -5.35 -22.57
N ASN A 11 4.42 -5.03 -22.04
CA ASN A 11 3.50 -4.06 -22.64
C ASN A 11 2.58 -3.50 -21.54
N ILE A 12 2.98 -2.36 -20.99
CA ILE A 12 2.30 -1.72 -19.86
C ILE A 12 0.85 -1.42 -20.25
N ARG A 13 0.62 -0.70 -21.34
CA ARG A 13 -0.71 -0.27 -21.79
C ARG A 13 -1.69 -1.44 -22.02
N ALA A 14 -1.24 -2.55 -22.54
CA ALA A 14 -2.09 -3.71 -22.79
C ALA A 14 -2.40 -4.53 -21.52
N ASN A 15 -1.61 -4.35 -20.45
CA ASN A 15 -1.68 -5.20 -19.26
C ASN A 15 -1.86 -4.44 -17.95
N ALA A 16 -1.78 -3.11 -17.94
CA ALA A 16 -1.88 -2.29 -16.72
C ALA A 16 -3.18 -2.55 -15.96
N PHE A 17 -4.33 -2.42 -16.62
CA PHE A 17 -5.63 -2.66 -16.01
C PHE A 17 -5.77 -4.10 -15.47
N LYS A 18 -5.39 -5.10 -16.27
CA LYS A 18 -5.43 -6.51 -15.85
C LYS A 18 -4.57 -6.77 -14.63
N PHE A 19 -3.38 -6.16 -14.59
CA PHE A 19 -2.47 -6.28 -13.47
C PHE A 19 -3.04 -5.62 -12.21
N GLN A 20 -3.54 -4.39 -12.31
CA GLN A 20 -4.12 -3.67 -11.17
C GLN A 20 -5.38 -4.36 -10.63
N MET A 21 -6.26 -4.84 -11.49
CA MET A 21 -7.42 -5.62 -11.06
C MET A 21 -7.01 -6.91 -10.36
N MET A 22 -6.00 -7.63 -10.86
CA MET A 22 -5.51 -8.85 -10.21
C MET A 22 -4.88 -8.53 -8.85
N ALA A 23 -4.06 -7.49 -8.73
CA ALA A 23 -3.43 -7.06 -7.48
C ALA A 23 -4.50 -6.71 -6.45
N TYR A 24 -5.48 -5.87 -6.83
CA TYR A 24 -6.59 -5.45 -5.99
C TYR A 24 -7.44 -6.63 -5.51
N ILE A 25 -7.96 -7.46 -6.42
CA ILE A 25 -8.84 -8.59 -6.08
C ILE A 25 -8.11 -9.61 -5.21
N SER A 26 -6.83 -9.89 -5.49
CA SER A 26 -6.04 -10.83 -4.70
C SER A 26 -5.85 -10.33 -3.27
N ARG A 27 -5.49 -9.06 -3.09
CA ARG A 27 -5.33 -8.41 -1.78
C ARG A 27 -6.65 -8.39 -1.02
N LEU A 28 -7.71 -7.90 -1.66
CA LEU A 28 -9.05 -7.82 -1.08
C LEU A 28 -9.54 -9.21 -0.62
N SER A 29 -9.36 -10.25 -1.43
CA SER A 29 -9.76 -11.62 -1.07
C SER A 29 -9.06 -12.12 0.20
N LEU A 30 -7.77 -11.83 0.37
CA LEU A 30 -7.01 -12.20 1.56
C LEU A 30 -7.48 -11.40 2.78
N LEU A 31 -7.63 -10.09 2.65
CA LEU A 31 -8.08 -9.20 3.73
C LEU A 31 -9.49 -9.56 4.20
N ARG A 32 -10.44 -9.75 3.29
CA ARG A 32 -11.82 -10.15 3.66
C ARG A 32 -11.87 -11.47 4.41
N LYS A 33 -11.00 -12.43 4.10
CA LYS A 33 -10.88 -13.68 4.86
C LYS A 33 -10.32 -13.44 6.25
N ALA A 34 -9.29 -12.60 6.37
CA ALA A 34 -8.67 -12.28 7.64
C ALA A 34 -9.63 -11.50 8.56
N VAL A 35 -10.34 -10.50 8.04
CA VAL A 35 -11.33 -9.71 8.80
C VAL A 35 -12.48 -10.58 9.33
N LYS A 36 -12.89 -11.60 8.59
CA LYS A 36 -13.96 -12.52 9.00
C LYS A 36 -13.55 -13.57 10.04
N ASP A 37 -12.25 -13.73 10.27
CA ASP A 37 -11.76 -14.69 11.29
C ASP A 37 -11.76 -14.03 12.68
N PRO A 38 -12.62 -14.45 13.61
CA PRO A 38 -12.73 -13.85 14.96
C PRO A 38 -11.47 -14.04 15.82
N LYS A 39 -10.56 -14.93 15.40
CA LYS A 39 -9.28 -15.15 16.09
C LYS A 39 -8.24 -14.09 15.74
N ILE A 40 -8.39 -13.43 14.60
CA ILE A 40 -7.49 -12.39 14.13
C ILE A 40 -7.91 -11.06 14.76
N LYS A 41 -7.01 -10.47 15.55
CA LYS A 41 -7.25 -9.19 16.24
C LYS A 41 -6.50 -8.01 15.62
N LEU A 42 -5.50 -8.30 14.79
CA LEU A 42 -4.70 -7.30 14.10
C LEU A 42 -4.26 -7.86 12.75
N ILE A 43 -4.40 -7.04 11.71
CA ILE A 43 -3.93 -7.36 10.36
C ILE A 43 -2.89 -6.31 9.98
N ILE A 44 -1.67 -6.74 9.70
CA ILE A 44 -0.60 -5.89 9.17
C ILE A 44 -0.30 -6.37 7.75
N THR A 45 -0.29 -5.44 6.80
CA THR A 45 -0.01 -5.74 5.40
C THR A 45 1.08 -4.85 4.84
N GLU A 46 1.85 -5.36 3.90
CA GLU A 46 2.61 -4.53 2.99
C GLU A 46 1.64 -3.93 1.97
N ARG A 47 1.50 -2.60 1.97
CA ARG A 47 0.50 -1.84 1.18
C ARG A 47 -0.95 -2.15 1.59
N SER A 48 -1.85 -1.37 1.07
CA SER A 48 -3.30 -1.50 1.26
C SER A 48 -4.01 -1.48 -0.10
N VAL A 49 -5.30 -1.78 -0.12
CA VAL A 49 -6.12 -1.60 -1.33
C VAL A 49 -6.18 -0.12 -1.74
N GLU A 50 -6.11 0.80 -0.77
CA GLU A 50 -6.06 2.24 -1.04
C GLU A 50 -4.75 2.66 -1.69
N THR A 51 -3.61 2.06 -1.33
CA THR A 51 -2.34 2.25 -2.03
C THR A 51 -2.44 1.79 -3.49
N ASP A 52 -3.06 0.63 -3.73
CA ASP A 52 -3.24 0.11 -5.08
C ASP A 52 -4.04 1.11 -5.95
N ARG A 53 -5.09 1.72 -5.41
CA ARG A 53 -5.90 2.73 -6.12
C ARG A 53 -5.20 4.07 -6.24
N ASN A 54 -4.81 4.66 -5.11
CA ASN A 54 -4.41 6.08 -5.05
C ASN A 54 -3.01 6.33 -5.58
N VAL A 55 -2.17 5.30 -5.60
CA VAL A 55 -0.81 5.39 -6.14
C VAL A 55 -0.73 4.71 -7.51
N PHE A 56 -0.89 3.39 -7.56
CA PHE A 56 -0.54 2.63 -8.76
C PHE A 56 -1.58 2.74 -9.87
N ALA A 57 -2.86 2.51 -9.59
CA ALA A 57 -3.90 2.63 -10.60
C ALA A 57 -4.08 4.08 -11.07
N LYS A 58 -4.02 5.04 -10.13
CA LYS A 58 -4.09 6.48 -10.44
C LYS A 58 -2.94 6.92 -11.33
N MET A 59 -1.71 6.54 -11.00
CA MET A 59 -0.54 6.87 -11.80
C MET A 59 -0.64 6.32 -13.23
N LEU A 60 -1.07 5.06 -13.40
CA LEU A 60 -1.24 4.43 -14.70
C LEU A 60 -2.39 5.05 -15.50
N TYR A 61 -3.43 5.51 -14.84
CA TYR A 61 -4.51 6.28 -15.47
C TYR A 61 -4.01 7.64 -15.97
N ASP A 62 -3.30 8.40 -15.14
CA ASP A 62 -2.79 9.73 -15.47
C ASP A 62 -1.74 9.70 -16.60
N THR A 63 -0.98 8.59 -16.71
CA THR A 63 -0.04 8.38 -17.83
C THR A 63 -0.70 7.82 -19.09
N GLY A 64 -2.00 7.52 -19.06
CA GLY A 64 -2.76 6.97 -20.19
C GLY A 64 -2.52 5.48 -20.45
N ASP A 65 -1.89 4.78 -19.51
CA ASP A 65 -1.68 3.33 -19.57
C ASP A 65 -2.93 2.54 -19.14
N ILE A 66 -3.83 3.17 -18.38
CA ILE A 66 -5.19 2.70 -18.11
C ILE A 66 -6.15 3.71 -18.74
N SER A 67 -7.10 3.24 -19.54
CA SER A 67 -8.10 4.10 -20.19
C SER A 67 -9.11 4.62 -19.16
N HIS A 68 -9.90 5.64 -19.57
CA HIS A 68 -10.96 6.19 -18.72
C HIS A 68 -11.98 5.12 -18.30
N ASP A 69 -12.45 4.32 -19.24
CA ASP A 69 -13.45 3.28 -18.97
C ASP A 69 -12.90 2.19 -18.02
N GLU A 70 -11.65 1.77 -18.22
CA GLU A 70 -10.97 0.82 -17.34
C GLU A 70 -10.80 1.38 -15.91
N PHE A 71 -10.46 2.66 -15.78
CA PHE A 71 -10.31 3.29 -14.47
C PHE A 71 -11.67 3.47 -13.77
N GLN A 72 -12.75 3.76 -14.51
CA GLN A 72 -14.12 3.78 -13.98
C GLN A 72 -14.52 2.39 -13.45
N ILE A 73 -14.29 1.32 -14.21
CA ILE A 73 -14.55 -0.04 -13.76
C ILE A 73 -13.76 -0.36 -12.48
N TYR A 74 -12.47 -0.01 -12.46
CA TYR A 74 -11.62 -0.21 -11.28
C TYR A 74 -12.19 0.51 -10.05
N THR A 75 -12.59 1.77 -10.21
CA THR A 75 -13.12 2.62 -9.12
C THR A 75 -14.45 2.09 -8.60
N LEU A 76 -15.37 1.66 -9.47
CA LEU A 76 -16.64 1.05 -9.06
C LEU A 76 -16.44 -0.17 -8.16
N TRP A 77 -15.55 -1.08 -8.56
CA TRP A 77 -15.21 -2.25 -7.75
C TRP A 77 -14.51 -1.89 -6.45
N PHE A 78 -13.64 -0.89 -6.49
CA PHE A 78 -12.96 -0.40 -5.30
C PHE A 78 -13.94 0.15 -4.26
N ASP A 79 -14.83 1.06 -4.68
CA ASP A 79 -15.78 1.73 -3.79
C ASP A 79 -16.80 0.74 -3.21
N GLU A 80 -17.21 -0.29 -3.97
CA GLU A 80 -18.13 -1.34 -3.51
C GLU A 80 -17.59 -2.12 -2.30
N PHE A 81 -16.29 -2.39 -2.25
CA PHE A 81 -15.70 -3.26 -1.23
C PHE A 81 -14.76 -2.56 -0.25
N LEU A 82 -14.59 -1.25 -0.36
CA LEU A 82 -13.69 -0.49 0.51
C LEU A 82 -14.08 -0.64 1.99
N THR A 83 -15.37 -0.61 2.29
CA THR A 83 -15.91 -0.71 3.65
C THR A 83 -15.69 -2.08 4.30
N ASP A 84 -15.44 -3.12 3.52
CA ASP A 84 -15.17 -4.47 4.03
C ASP A 84 -13.81 -4.61 4.73
N VAL A 85 -12.89 -3.68 4.44
CA VAL A 85 -11.49 -3.75 4.88
C VAL A 85 -10.99 -2.36 5.33
N PRO A 86 -11.57 -1.78 6.40
CA PRO A 86 -11.23 -0.45 6.87
C PRO A 86 -9.75 -0.38 7.28
N LEU A 87 -9.12 0.76 6.99
CA LEU A 87 -7.73 1.03 7.32
C LEU A 87 -7.66 1.85 8.61
N SER A 88 -7.26 1.22 9.72
CA SER A 88 -7.16 1.87 11.03
C SER A 88 -5.96 2.81 11.15
N GLY A 89 -4.89 2.58 10.39
CA GLY A 89 -3.71 3.43 10.39
C GLY A 89 -2.64 3.00 9.38
N ILE A 90 -1.69 3.89 9.12
CA ILE A 90 -0.60 3.70 8.16
C ILE A 90 0.74 3.86 8.85
N VAL A 91 1.64 2.91 8.65
CA VAL A 91 3.07 3.08 8.90
C VAL A 91 3.73 3.36 7.55
N TYR A 92 4.11 4.62 7.33
CA TYR A 92 4.74 5.06 6.10
C TYR A 92 6.26 5.02 6.23
N ILE A 93 6.86 3.96 5.70
CA ILE A 93 8.32 3.80 5.63
C ILE A 93 8.77 4.37 4.29
N HIS A 94 9.40 5.52 4.30
CA HIS A 94 9.75 6.25 3.09
C HIS A 94 11.25 6.43 2.92
N ALA A 95 11.73 6.31 1.68
CA ALA A 95 13.08 6.60 1.27
C ALA A 95 13.06 7.51 0.03
N SER A 96 14.11 8.30 -0.15
CA SER A 96 14.25 9.13 -1.36
C SER A 96 14.30 8.27 -2.62
N PRO A 97 13.86 8.79 -3.77
CA PRO A 97 13.91 8.06 -5.04
C PRO A 97 15.31 7.52 -5.37
N ASP A 98 16.36 8.29 -5.13
CA ASP A 98 17.74 7.86 -5.38
C ASP A 98 18.12 6.62 -4.57
N VAL A 99 17.83 6.62 -3.27
CA VAL A 99 18.06 5.45 -2.39
C VAL A 99 17.23 4.25 -2.84
N CYS A 100 16.01 4.47 -3.31
CA CYS A 100 15.19 3.39 -3.87
C CYS A 100 15.82 2.80 -5.14
N VAL A 101 16.33 3.63 -6.05
CA VAL A 101 17.03 3.20 -7.27
C VAL A 101 18.29 2.40 -6.93
N GLU A 102 19.12 2.88 -6.00
CA GLU A 102 20.29 2.15 -5.52
C GLU A 102 19.93 0.76 -4.97
N ARG A 103 18.88 0.68 -4.15
CA ARG A 103 18.40 -0.58 -3.57
C ARG A 103 17.83 -1.54 -4.62
N ILE A 104 17.18 -1.04 -5.66
CA ILE A 104 16.74 -1.84 -6.80
C ILE A 104 17.94 -2.45 -7.51
N HIS A 105 18.97 -1.66 -7.80
CA HIS A 105 20.21 -2.15 -8.42
C HIS A 105 20.93 -3.18 -7.52
N LYS A 106 21.05 -2.92 -6.21
CA LYS A 106 21.67 -3.85 -5.24
C LYS A 106 20.90 -5.19 -5.18
N ARG A 107 19.55 -5.14 -5.21
CA ARG A 107 18.69 -6.33 -5.18
C ARG A 107 18.80 -7.17 -6.45
N ALA A 108 19.01 -6.55 -7.60
CA ALA A 108 19.25 -7.18 -8.91
C ALA A 108 18.25 -8.30 -9.28
N ARG A 109 16.94 -8.06 -9.08
CA ARG A 109 15.90 -9.05 -9.41
C ARG A 109 15.86 -9.30 -10.92
N ALA A 110 15.93 -10.57 -11.34
CA ALA A 110 15.90 -10.95 -12.74
C ALA A 110 14.61 -10.45 -13.45
N GLY A 111 14.79 -9.76 -14.58
CA GLY A 111 13.68 -9.22 -15.40
C GLY A 111 13.08 -7.90 -14.88
N GLU A 112 13.61 -7.31 -13.82
CA GLU A 112 13.18 -6.01 -13.32
C GLU A 112 13.93 -4.88 -14.04
N THR A 113 13.21 -4.12 -14.86
CA THR A 113 13.74 -2.96 -15.62
C THR A 113 12.97 -1.71 -15.27
N ILE A 114 13.14 -1.25 -14.03
CA ILE A 114 12.43 -0.06 -13.52
C ILE A 114 13.27 1.18 -13.83
N GLN A 115 12.66 2.15 -14.52
CA GLN A 115 13.30 3.42 -14.83
C GLN A 115 13.26 4.35 -13.62
N PRO A 116 14.32 5.17 -13.35
CA PRO A 116 14.33 6.13 -12.25
C PRO A 116 13.11 7.06 -12.23
N ALA A 117 12.68 7.57 -13.39
CA ALA A 117 11.51 8.42 -13.53
C ALA A 117 10.20 7.72 -13.07
N TYR A 118 10.10 6.41 -13.12
CA TYR A 118 8.97 5.67 -12.55
C TYR A 118 8.99 5.70 -11.03
N ILE A 119 10.18 5.57 -10.43
CA ILE A 119 10.36 5.63 -8.96
C ILE A 119 10.03 7.02 -8.43
N GLU A 120 10.45 8.08 -9.12
CA GLU A 120 10.11 9.47 -8.80
C GLU A 120 8.59 9.68 -8.82
N ARG A 121 7.90 9.19 -9.85
CA ARG A 121 6.43 9.25 -9.91
C ARG A 121 5.79 8.47 -8.77
N CYS A 122 6.22 7.24 -8.51
CA CYS A 122 5.72 6.46 -7.38
C CYS A 122 5.88 7.23 -6.06
N HIS A 123 7.02 7.87 -5.85
CA HIS A 123 7.26 8.70 -4.67
C HIS A 123 6.25 9.84 -4.59
N THR A 124 6.09 10.63 -5.66
CA THR A 124 5.15 11.75 -5.71
C THR A 124 3.72 11.32 -5.39
N TYR A 125 3.24 10.24 -6.01
CA TYR A 125 1.87 9.74 -5.76
C TYR A 125 1.68 9.20 -4.33
N HIS A 126 2.71 8.62 -3.72
CA HIS A 126 2.65 8.25 -2.31
C HIS A 126 2.56 9.49 -1.41
N GLU A 127 3.40 10.50 -1.63
CA GLU A 127 3.37 11.75 -0.87
C GLU A 127 2.01 12.45 -0.97
N ASP A 128 1.44 12.53 -2.16
CA ASP A 128 0.14 13.17 -2.40
C ASP A 128 -0.99 12.40 -1.71
N TRP A 129 -0.98 11.06 -1.81
CA TRP A 129 -1.95 10.21 -1.12
C TRP A 129 -1.83 10.33 0.41
N ILE A 130 -0.61 10.27 0.94
CA ILE A 130 -0.36 10.37 2.37
C ILE A 130 -0.79 11.74 2.93
N ARG A 131 -0.61 12.84 2.19
CA ARG A 131 -1.12 14.15 2.61
C ARG A 131 -2.65 14.22 2.70
N GLY A 132 -3.36 13.58 1.79
CA GLY A 132 -4.83 13.57 1.71
C GLY A 132 -5.52 12.51 2.56
N ARG A 133 -4.79 11.71 3.36
CA ARG A 133 -5.35 10.61 4.15
C ARG A 133 -6.25 11.07 5.30
N ASN A 134 -7.19 10.22 5.67
CA ASN A 134 -8.11 10.44 6.79
C ASN A 134 -7.86 9.53 8.01
N CYS A 135 -6.75 8.75 8.02
CA CYS A 135 -6.42 7.86 9.12
C CYS A 135 -5.10 8.24 9.79
N PRO A 136 -4.82 7.78 11.02
CA PRO A 136 -3.56 7.97 11.72
C PRO A 136 -2.35 7.53 10.90
N LEU A 137 -1.25 8.26 11.06
CA LEU A 137 0.00 8.02 10.34
C LEU A 137 1.18 7.96 11.31
N LEU A 138 2.04 6.98 11.12
CA LEU A 138 3.41 6.96 11.64
C LEU A 138 4.37 7.06 10.46
N GLU A 139 5.16 8.13 10.39
CA GLU A 139 6.22 8.31 9.39
C GLU A 139 7.56 7.82 9.91
N LEU A 140 8.24 7.00 9.11
CA LEU A 140 9.55 6.44 9.41
C LEU A 140 10.50 6.66 8.21
N PRO A 141 11.44 7.60 8.29
CA PRO A 141 12.45 7.76 7.27
C PRO A 141 13.36 6.51 7.19
N ALA A 142 13.65 6.07 5.96
CA ALA A 142 14.39 4.85 5.70
C ALA A 142 15.50 5.01 4.67
N ASN A 143 16.17 6.17 4.64
CA ASN A 143 17.33 6.39 3.76
C ASN A 143 18.57 5.62 4.26
N GLU A 144 18.69 5.40 5.57
CA GLU A 144 19.80 4.64 6.14
C GLU A 144 19.65 3.13 5.88
N ASP A 145 20.78 2.46 5.71
CA ASP A 145 20.82 1.00 5.57
C ASP A 145 20.62 0.36 6.96
N MET A 146 19.48 -0.32 7.13
CA MET A 146 19.08 -0.92 8.40
C MET A 146 19.94 -2.11 8.82
N ASP A 147 20.58 -2.78 7.86
CA ASP A 147 21.46 -3.91 8.13
C ASP A 147 22.72 -3.47 8.91
N GLN A 148 23.04 -2.18 8.86
CA GLN A 148 24.23 -1.62 9.49
C GLN A 148 23.95 -1.00 10.88
N SER A 149 22.70 -0.92 11.34
CA SER A 149 22.36 -0.24 12.58
C SER A 149 21.24 -0.95 13.36
N PRO A 150 21.56 -2.00 14.14
CA PRO A 150 20.58 -2.73 14.96
C PRO A 150 19.80 -1.84 15.92
N MET A 151 20.42 -0.77 16.42
CA MET A 151 19.80 0.19 17.35
C MET A 151 18.67 0.98 16.66
N VAL A 152 18.86 1.40 15.41
CA VAL A 152 17.84 2.08 14.61
C VAL A 152 16.64 1.16 14.34
N MET A 153 16.89 -0.13 14.10
CA MET A 153 15.83 -1.12 13.95
C MET A 153 15.00 -1.26 15.23
N SER A 154 15.66 -1.35 16.40
CA SER A 154 14.97 -1.47 17.70
C SER A 154 14.08 -0.27 17.97
N GLU A 155 14.59 0.94 17.78
CA GLU A 155 13.82 2.18 17.93
C GLU A 155 12.61 2.25 17.01
N ARG A 156 12.78 1.88 15.74
CA ARG A 156 11.65 1.82 14.78
C ARG A 156 10.59 0.82 15.20
N MET A 157 11.01 -0.36 15.67
CA MET A 157 10.08 -1.39 16.14
C MET A 157 9.32 -0.94 17.39
N GLU A 158 9.95 -0.22 18.31
CA GLU A 158 9.29 0.38 19.46
C GLU A 158 8.23 1.40 19.02
N ARG A 159 8.57 2.33 18.13
CA ARG A 159 7.64 3.33 17.58
C ARG A 159 6.45 2.67 16.87
N ILE A 160 6.68 1.63 16.06
CA ILE A 160 5.60 0.88 15.39
C ILE A 160 4.70 0.20 16.43
N THR A 161 5.31 -0.44 17.45
CA THR A 161 4.56 -1.12 18.50
C THR A 161 3.69 -0.15 19.29
N GLU A 162 4.22 1.01 19.66
CA GLU A 162 3.50 2.05 20.37
C GLU A 162 2.35 2.63 19.53
N PHE A 163 2.60 2.89 18.24
CA PHE A 163 1.57 3.33 17.31
C PHE A 163 0.42 2.32 17.19
N ILE A 164 0.73 1.03 17.03
CA ILE A 164 -0.29 -0.04 16.97
C ILE A 164 -1.09 -0.12 18.28
N ARG A 165 -0.44 -0.03 19.42
CA ARG A 165 -1.13 0.00 20.73
C ARG A 165 -2.09 1.17 20.83
N GLY A 166 -1.68 2.36 20.36
CA GLY A 166 -2.54 3.54 20.30
C GLY A 166 -3.77 3.33 19.42
N LEU A 167 -3.64 2.68 18.27
CA LEU A 167 -4.76 2.35 17.40
C LEU A 167 -5.74 1.38 18.08
N LEU A 168 -5.24 0.30 18.69
CA LEU A 168 -6.08 -0.69 19.37
C LEU A 168 -6.87 -0.10 20.54
N VAL A 169 -6.30 0.87 21.27
CA VAL A 169 -7.00 1.58 22.35
C VAL A 169 -8.12 2.46 21.79
N ARG A 170 -7.89 3.13 20.67
CA ARG A 170 -8.91 3.98 20.00
C ARG A 170 -10.08 3.13 19.49
N ASP A 171 -9.77 2.05 18.74
CA ASP A 171 -10.81 1.16 18.20
C ASP A 171 -11.67 0.56 19.33
N ALA A 172 -11.07 0.24 20.48
CA ALA A 172 -11.80 -0.23 21.66
C ALA A 172 -12.70 0.86 22.29
N ALA A 173 -12.24 2.12 22.30
CA ALA A 173 -13.01 3.24 22.83
C ALA A 173 -14.21 3.58 21.91
N ASP A 174 -13.98 3.58 20.59
CA ASP A 174 -15.02 3.83 19.60
C ASP A 174 -16.10 2.74 19.64
N ALA A 175 -15.72 1.48 19.77
CA ALA A 175 -16.66 0.36 19.91
C ALA A 175 -17.53 0.46 21.19
N VAL A 176 -16.98 0.99 22.29
CA VAL A 176 -17.75 1.23 23.54
C VAL A 176 -18.70 2.41 23.38
N ALA A 177 -18.30 3.46 22.67
CA ALA A 177 -19.13 4.61 22.40
C ALA A 177 -20.35 4.26 21.52
N ASP A 178 -20.14 3.47 20.48
CA ASP A 178 -21.20 3.00 19.57
C ASP A 178 -22.22 2.13 20.34
N ALA A 179 -21.75 1.20 21.17
CA ALA A 179 -22.61 0.34 21.98
C ALA A 179 -23.43 1.10 23.06
N ALA A 180 -23.03 2.32 23.43
CA ALA A 180 -23.73 3.15 24.40
C ALA A 180 -24.80 4.04 23.76
N THR A 181 -24.85 4.12 22.42
CA THR A 181 -25.80 4.93 21.64
C THR A 181 -26.94 4.12 21.00
N GLU A 182 -26.87 2.79 21.07
CA GLU A 182 -27.94 1.84 20.73
C GLU A 182 -28.84 1.50 21.97
#